data_1d16e758cd472b980d36325e539f4ac3
#
_entry.id   1d16e758cd472b980d36325e539f4ac3
#
_cell.length_a   1.000
_cell.length_b   1.000
_cell.length_c   1.000
_cell.angle_alpha   90.00
_cell.angle_beta   90.00
_cell.angle_gamma   90.00
#
_symmetry.space_group_name_H-M   'P 1'
#
loop_
_entity.id
_entity.type
_entity.pdbx_description
1 polymer ?
#
loop_
_entity_poly.entity_id
_entity_poly.type
_entity_poly.pdbx_seq_one_letter_code
_entity_poly.pdbx_strand_id
1 'polypeptide(L)'
;MKKTLLLLAVFVPVALAAQNTPDSLQKWKISGVTSLTLNQASFSNWTSGGENSVAVSALGKLFADYTHGNFSNNNALTLKYGMLKKESDDHARKSEDLIELISQFNQKFSKDWSATGQLNFNTQFANGYNYPDDSTVVSKFMSPAYLTIAPGLLYKPVEYFSILMTPITARTIFVLDQDLADVGAYGVDAATYDSIDGVRVKTDDGKNVKLKLGAFVEFYFKKEIKTDLTLESRLNLFYNYLQDDNLPDDKLPLDLNWQTFFNYKLNKWFSANLFVHVAYMPGDVFIDRDVLSGKNKPLPNEKLQLLQTFGLGFAYNF
;
A
#
# COMPACT_ATOMS: atom_id res chain seq x y z
N MET A 1 -13.85 -22.55 -5.78
CA MET A 1 -12.44 -22.87 -6.03
C MET A 1 -11.96 -22.77 -7.51
N LYS A 2 -12.78 -22.43 -8.50
CA LYS A 2 -12.37 -22.37 -9.92
C LYS A 2 -12.05 -20.97 -10.49
N LYS A 3 -12.21 -19.89 -9.71
CA LYS A 3 -12.01 -18.50 -10.20
C LYS A 3 -10.66 -17.86 -9.86
N THR A 4 -9.88 -18.45 -8.96
CA THR A 4 -8.60 -17.87 -8.48
C THR A 4 -7.38 -18.26 -9.31
N LEU A 5 -7.49 -19.29 -10.17
CA LEU A 5 -6.36 -19.78 -10.96
C LEU A 5 -6.11 -18.98 -12.27
N LEU A 6 -7.06 -18.12 -12.66
CA LEU A 6 -6.99 -17.40 -13.96
C LEU A 6 -6.08 -16.16 -13.90
N LEU A 7 -5.81 -15.61 -12.73
CA LEU A 7 -4.98 -14.40 -12.57
C LEU A 7 -3.46 -14.68 -12.70
N LEU A 8 -3.01 -15.89 -12.40
CA LEU A 8 -1.59 -16.26 -12.55
C LEU A 8 -1.19 -16.47 -14.02
N ALA A 9 -2.14 -16.80 -14.90
CA ALA A 9 -1.88 -17.11 -16.31
C ALA A 9 -1.72 -15.85 -17.20
N VAL A 10 -2.14 -14.68 -16.75
CA VAL A 10 -2.08 -13.43 -17.54
C VAL A 10 -0.69 -12.77 -17.50
N PHE A 11 0.13 -13.06 -16.49
CA PHE A 11 1.46 -12.46 -16.34
C PHE A 11 2.56 -13.10 -17.21
N VAL A 12 2.39 -14.34 -17.65
CA VAL A 12 3.42 -15.07 -18.42
C VAL A 12 3.59 -14.58 -19.87
N PRO A 13 2.56 -14.18 -20.63
CA PRO A 13 2.75 -13.81 -22.04
C PRO A 13 3.34 -12.40 -22.26
N VAL A 14 3.25 -11.48 -21.28
CA VAL A 14 3.78 -10.10 -21.42
C VAL A 14 5.31 -10.09 -21.37
N ALA A 15 5.92 -10.99 -20.60
CA ALA A 15 7.38 -11.10 -20.50
C ALA A 15 8.06 -11.61 -21.78
N LEU A 16 7.35 -12.37 -22.62
CA LEU A 16 7.90 -12.94 -23.86
C LEU A 16 7.91 -11.96 -25.04
N ALA A 17 7.11 -10.91 -25.01
CA ALA A 17 7.04 -9.91 -26.09
C ALA A 17 8.12 -8.81 -25.99
N ALA A 18 8.78 -8.66 -24.83
CA ALA A 18 9.73 -7.58 -24.58
C ALA A 18 11.18 -7.86 -25.07
N GLN A 19 11.46 -9.05 -25.58
CA GLN A 19 12.87 -9.50 -25.79
C GLN A 19 13.50 -9.19 -27.16
N ASN A 20 12.84 -8.53 -28.11
CA ASN A 20 13.30 -8.51 -29.50
C ASN A 20 13.54 -7.16 -30.17
N THR A 21 13.74 -6.06 -29.44
CA THR A 21 14.10 -4.77 -30.06
C THR A 21 15.50 -4.31 -29.62
N PRO A 22 16.37 -3.81 -30.52
CA PRO A 22 17.69 -3.31 -30.16
C PRO A 22 17.59 -2.13 -29.15
N ASP A 23 18.36 -2.17 -28.07
CA ASP A 23 18.35 -1.26 -26.93
C ASP A 23 18.54 0.23 -27.30
N SER A 24 19.17 0.52 -28.46
CA SER A 24 19.45 1.89 -28.93
C SER A 24 18.25 2.64 -29.54
N LEU A 25 17.13 1.94 -29.82
CA LEU A 25 15.91 2.52 -30.42
C LEU A 25 14.71 2.54 -29.48
N GLN A 26 14.81 1.90 -28.32
CA GLN A 26 13.72 1.84 -27.34
C GLN A 26 13.73 3.09 -26.46
N LYS A 27 12.73 3.95 -26.65
CA LYS A 27 12.41 5.04 -25.72
C LYS A 27 11.79 4.53 -24.41
N TRP A 28 11.25 3.32 -24.42
CA TRP A 28 10.64 2.63 -23.29
C TRP A 28 11.53 1.49 -22.81
N LYS A 29 11.82 1.46 -21.51
CA LYS A 29 12.46 0.34 -20.83
C LYS A 29 11.41 -0.33 -19.95
N ILE A 30 11.13 -1.61 -20.24
CA ILE A 30 10.21 -2.42 -19.43
C ILE A 30 11.06 -3.40 -18.62
N SER A 31 10.77 -3.49 -17.34
CA SER A 31 11.40 -4.45 -16.43
C SER A 31 10.41 -4.88 -15.37
N GLY A 32 10.69 -5.96 -14.68
CA GLY A 32 9.78 -6.43 -13.64
C GLY A 32 10.43 -7.39 -12.67
N VAL A 33 9.71 -7.62 -11.58
CA VAL A 33 10.05 -8.57 -10.53
C VAL A 33 8.82 -9.36 -10.17
N THR A 34 8.94 -10.67 -10.11
CA THR A 34 7.93 -11.54 -9.51
C THR A 34 8.54 -12.33 -8.37
N SER A 35 7.84 -12.47 -7.27
CA SER A 35 8.29 -13.31 -6.17
C SER A 35 7.15 -14.11 -5.54
N LEU A 36 7.49 -15.30 -5.06
CA LEU A 36 6.63 -16.16 -4.25
C LEU A 36 7.38 -16.49 -2.98
N THR A 37 6.79 -16.14 -1.85
CA THR A 37 7.35 -16.35 -0.52
C THR A 37 6.51 -17.33 0.26
N LEU A 38 7.14 -18.31 0.87
CA LEU A 38 6.53 -19.29 1.76
C LEU A 38 7.14 -19.14 3.16
N ASN A 39 6.30 -18.99 4.16
CA ASN A 39 6.69 -18.96 5.56
C ASN A 39 5.95 -20.09 6.29
N GLN A 40 6.64 -20.83 7.14
CA GLN A 40 6.07 -21.88 7.97
C GLN A 40 6.61 -21.80 9.39
N ALA A 41 5.71 -21.87 10.37
CA ALA A 41 6.04 -22.11 11.77
C ALA A 41 5.45 -23.48 12.17
N SER A 42 6.25 -24.34 12.78
CA SER A 42 5.83 -25.65 13.25
C SER A 42 6.33 -25.91 14.66
N PHE A 43 5.42 -26.27 15.54
CA PHE A 43 5.67 -26.55 16.95
C PHE A 43 5.24 -27.98 17.28
N SER A 44 6.07 -28.72 17.96
CA SER A 44 5.75 -30.06 18.46
C SER A 44 6.23 -30.17 19.88
N ASN A 45 5.33 -30.43 20.82
CA ASN A 45 5.63 -30.55 22.26
C ASN A 45 6.37 -29.30 22.84
N TRP A 46 6.07 -28.12 22.27
CA TRP A 46 6.70 -26.86 22.65
C TRP A 46 5.99 -26.26 23.86
N THR A 47 6.68 -26.12 24.99
CA THR A 47 6.08 -25.70 26.27
C THR A 47 5.94 -24.19 26.45
N SER A 48 6.68 -23.40 25.64
CA SER A 48 6.67 -21.93 25.76
C SER A 48 5.56 -21.22 24.93
N GLY A 49 4.59 -21.99 24.43
CA GLY A 49 3.53 -21.47 23.57
C GLY A 49 3.98 -21.34 22.10
N GLY A 50 3.02 -21.19 21.23
CA GLY A 50 3.20 -21.11 19.78
C GLY A 50 2.09 -21.83 19.06
N GLU A 51 1.86 -21.48 17.80
CA GLU A 51 0.81 -22.06 16.97
C GLU A 51 1.36 -22.37 15.58
N ASN A 52 1.10 -23.57 15.08
CA ASN A 52 1.48 -23.96 13.73
C ASN A 52 0.82 -23.04 12.71
N SER A 53 1.60 -22.56 11.75
CA SER A 53 1.07 -21.70 10.71
C SER A 53 1.82 -21.84 9.39
N VAL A 54 1.12 -21.57 8.29
CA VAL A 54 1.67 -21.48 6.94
C VAL A 54 1.18 -20.19 6.30
N ALA A 55 2.09 -19.42 5.74
CA ALA A 55 1.77 -18.24 4.98
C ALA A 55 2.40 -18.31 3.58
N VAL A 56 1.63 -17.91 2.58
CA VAL A 56 2.08 -17.78 1.18
C VAL A 56 1.80 -16.37 0.72
N SER A 57 2.79 -15.73 0.12
CA SER A 57 2.68 -14.38 -0.44
C SER A 57 3.23 -14.34 -1.85
N ALA A 58 2.48 -13.72 -2.77
CA ALA A 58 2.89 -13.47 -4.14
C ALA A 58 3.01 -11.96 -4.36
N LEU A 59 4.09 -11.53 -5.02
CA LEU A 59 4.36 -10.16 -5.42
C LEU A 59 4.66 -10.12 -6.91
N GLY A 60 4.05 -9.17 -7.62
CA GLY A 60 4.41 -8.78 -8.98
C GLY A 60 4.67 -7.29 -9.03
N LYS A 61 5.82 -6.87 -9.53
CA LYS A 61 6.12 -5.46 -9.87
C LYS A 61 6.46 -5.37 -11.35
N LEU A 62 5.83 -4.44 -12.05
CA LEU A 62 6.13 -4.10 -13.44
C LEU A 62 6.53 -2.63 -13.49
N PHE A 63 7.64 -2.36 -14.16
CA PHE A 63 8.15 -1.02 -14.41
C PHE A 63 8.09 -0.72 -15.89
N ALA A 64 7.68 0.49 -16.25
CA ALA A 64 7.72 0.99 -17.61
C ALA A 64 8.26 2.42 -17.59
N ASP A 65 9.54 2.56 -17.95
CA ASP A 65 10.26 3.81 -17.90
C ASP A 65 10.47 4.34 -19.31
N TYR A 66 10.08 5.60 -19.53
CA TYR A 66 10.31 6.33 -20.78
C TYR A 66 11.28 7.47 -20.52
N THR A 67 12.25 7.65 -21.42
CA THR A 67 13.18 8.77 -21.34
C THR A 67 13.40 9.37 -22.72
N HIS A 68 13.29 10.69 -22.81
CA HIS A 68 13.60 11.45 -24.02
C HIS A 68 14.14 12.86 -23.68
N GLY A 69 15.44 13.06 -23.92
CA GLY A 69 16.10 14.33 -23.54
C GLY A 69 16.01 14.58 -22.04
N ASN A 70 15.45 15.71 -21.68
CA ASN A 70 15.22 16.12 -20.27
C ASN A 70 13.90 15.62 -19.69
N PHE A 71 13.08 14.93 -20.45
CA PHE A 71 11.80 14.41 -20.01
C PHE A 71 11.93 12.91 -19.65
N SER A 72 11.34 12.51 -18.52
CA SER A 72 11.15 11.10 -18.19
C SER A 72 9.76 10.86 -17.63
N ASN A 73 9.23 9.67 -17.91
CA ASN A 73 8.02 9.14 -17.28
C ASN A 73 8.32 7.77 -16.71
N ASN A 74 8.20 7.62 -15.40
CA ASN A 74 8.47 6.41 -14.67
C ASN A 74 7.16 5.84 -14.14
N ASN A 75 6.83 4.61 -14.54
CA ASN A 75 5.60 3.95 -14.14
C ASN A 75 5.94 2.67 -13.39
N ALA A 76 5.20 2.41 -12.32
CA ALA A 76 5.31 1.19 -11.53
C ALA A 76 3.93 0.66 -11.18
N LEU A 77 3.65 -0.60 -11.52
CA LEU A 77 2.49 -1.36 -11.08
C LEU A 77 2.96 -2.41 -10.07
N THR A 78 2.43 -2.35 -8.85
CA THR A 78 2.68 -3.34 -7.80
C THR A 78 1.40 -4.09 -7.51
N LEU A 79 1.45 -5.40 -7.56
CA LEU A 79 0.38 -6.31 -7.18
C LEU A 79 0.92 -7.24 -6.09
N LYS A 80 0.25 -7.28 -4.94
CA LYS A 80 0.66 -8.12 -3.81
C LYS A 80 -0.56 -8.82 -3.22
N TYR A 81 -0.44 -10.12 -2.97
CA TYR A 81 -1.50 -10.88 -2.33
C TYR A 81 -0.90 -11.99 -1.47
N GLY A 82 -1.34 -12.09 -0.23
CA GLY A 82 -0.87 -13.08 0.72
C GLY A 82 -2.00 -13.70 1.53
N MET A 83 -1.80 -14.94 1.90
CA MET A 83 -2.68 -15.69 2.76
C MET A 83 -1.89 -16.36 3.89
N LEU A 84 -2.46 -16.38 5.07
CA LEU A 84 -1.97 -17.04 6.27
C LEU A 84 -3.02 -18.02 6.75
N LYS A 85 -2.62 -19.25 7.11
CA LYS A 85 -3.43 -20.20 7.84
C LYS A 85 -2.71 -20.63 9.10
N LYS A 86 -3.34 -20.44 10.24
CA LYS A 86 -2.95 -21.00 11.53
C LYS A 86 -3.69 -22.31 11.76
N GLU A 87 -3.17 -23.14 12.67
CA GLU A 87 -3.82 -24.42 13.02
C GLU A 87 -5.21 -24.21 13.64
N SER A 88 -5.38 -23.15 14.44
CA SER A 88 -6.66 -22.78 15.07
C SER A 88 -7.68 -22.16 14.10
N ASP A 89 -7.29 -21.84 12.88
CA ASP A 89 -8.18 -21.19 11.92
C ASP A 89 -8.97 -22.21 11.12
N ASP A 90 -10.26 -22.02 10.96
CA ASP A 90 -11.08 -22.85 10.06
C ASP A 90 -10.70 -22.58 8.59
N HIS A 91 -10.41 -21.31 8.26
CA HIS A 91 -10.09 -20.84 6.90
C HIS A 91 -8.77 -20.07 6.87
N ALA A 92 -8.14 -20.03 5.70
CA ALA A 92 -6.98 -19.15 5.50
C ALA A 92 -7.41 -17.67 5.52
N ARG A 93 -6.63 -16.85 6.22
CA ARG A 93 -6.85 -15.39 6.36
C ARG A 93 -6.04 -14.63 5.35
N LYS A 94 -6.57 -13.53 4.86
CA LYS A 94 -5.81 -12.56 4.07
C LYS A 94 -4.75 -11.90 4.95
N SER A 95 -3.49 -11.97 4.55
CA SER A 95 -2.35 -11.36 5.26
C SER A 95 -1.77 -10.15 4.53
N GLU A 96 -1.89 -10.11 3.21
CA GLU A 96 -1.42 -9.03 2.36
C GLU A 96 -2.37 -8.83 1.19
N ASP A 97 -2.59 -7.58 0.78
CA ASP A 97 -3.46 -7.26 -0.35
C ASP A 97 -3.17 -5.84 -0.82
N LEU A 98 -2.65 -5.68 -2.03
CA LEU A 98 -2.30 -4.38 -2.60
C LEU A 98 -2.39 -4.40 -4.13
N ILE A 99 -3.04 -3.39 -4.67
CA ILE A 99 -2.92 -2.92 -6.04
C ILE A 99 -2.38 -1.50 -5.94
N GLU A 100 -1.20 -1.22 -6.47
CA GLU A 100 -0.63 0.13 -6.48
C GLU A 100 -0.13 0.46 -7.89
N LEU A 101 -0.55 1.62 -8.39
CA LEU A 101 -0.06 2.21 -9.65
C LEU A 101 0.55 3.58 -9.33
N ILE A 102 1.83 3.73 -9.64
CA ILE A 102 2.54 5.01 -9.57
C ILE A 102 2.92 5.41 -10.98
N SER A 103 2.65 6.67 -11.34
CA SER A 103 3.14 7.29 -12.58
C SER A 103 3.77 8.63 -12.24
N GLN A 104 5.05 8.80 -12.57
CA GLN A 104 5.80 10.00 -12.28
C GLN A 104 6.36 10.61 -13.57
N PHE A 105 5.99 11.85 -13.83
CA PHE A 105 6.43 12.65 -14.96
C PHE A 105 7.45 13.66 -14.48
N ASN A 106 8.63 13.69 -15.10
CA ASN A 106 9.72 14.57 -14.71
C ASN A 106 10.21 15.37 -15.91
N GLN A 107 10.33 16.69 -15.75
CA GLN A 107 11.01 17.57 -16.68
C GLN A 107 12.24 18.14 -16.00
N LYS A 108 13.42 17.66 -16.38
CA LYS A 108 14.69 18.08 -15.82
C LYS A 108 15.03 19.50 -16.32
N PHE A 109 15.30 20.43 -15.41
CA PHE A 109 15.70 21.78 -15.73
C PHE A 109 17.09 22.16 -15.17
N SER A 110 17.65 21.32 -14.28
CA SER A 110 19.01 21.45 -13.76
C SER A 110 19.64 20.08 -13.59
N LYS A 111 20.93 20.02 -13.23
CA LYS A 111 21.66 18.77 -13.03
C LYS A 111 20.93 17.81 -12.09
N ASP A 112 20.43 18.33 -10.97
CA ASP A 112 19.88 17.54 -9.87
C ASP A 112 18.37 17.82 -9.63
N TRP A 113 17.76 18.73 -10.41
CA TRP A 113 16.40 19.19 -10.20
C TRP A 113 15.50 18.94 -11.40
N SER A 114 14.28 18.49 -11.12
CA SER A 114 13.21 18.34 -12.10
C SER A 114 11.90 18.95 -11.59
N ALA A 115 11.13 19.57 -12.46
CA ALA A 115 9.70 19.79 -12.24
C ALA A 115 9.01 18.42 -12.39
N THR A 116 8.14 18.07 -11.47
CA THR A 116 7.60 16.71 -11.36
C THR A 116 6.11 16.75 -11.10
N GLY A 117 5.37 15.82 -11.73
CA GLY A 117 4.01 15.48 -11.37
C GLY A 117 3.94 13.98 -11.07
N GLN A 118 3.46 13.61 -9.88
CA GLN A 118 3.25 12.22 -9.50
C GLN A 118 1.77 11.93 -9.33
N LEU A 119 1.33 10.81 -9.89
CA LEU A 119 0.04 10.20 -9.67
C LEU A 119 0.29 8.86 -8.98
N ASN A 120 -0.38 8.63 -7.85
CA ASN A 120 -0.38 7.35 -7.15
C ASN A 120 -1.82 6.94 -6.91
N PHE A 121 -2.16 5.73 -7.33
CA PHE A 121 -3.44 5.09 -7.06
C PHE A 121 -3.18 3.76 -6.37
N ASN A 122 -3.82 3.53 -5.22
CA ASN A 122 -3.75 2.24 -4.55
C ASN A 122 -5.11 1.80 -4.00
N THR A 123 -5.31 0.48 -3.99
CA THR A 123 -6.47 -0.21 -3.42
C THR A 123 -6.09 -1.67 -3.14
N GLN A 124 -7.07 -2.53 -2.95
CA GLN A 124 -6.92 -3.95 -2.66
C GLN A 124 -7.85 -4.81 -3.54
N PHE A 125 -7.58 -6.13 -3.62
CA PHE A 125 -8.34 -7.07 -4.45
C PHE A 125 -9.57 -7.63 -3.74
N ALA A 126 -9.41 -8.02 -2.48
CA ALA A 126 -10.34 -8.90 -1.78
C ALA A 126 -10.83 -8.30 -0.46
N ASN A 127 -11.93 -8.84 0.05
CA ASN A 127 -12.43 -8.46 1.36
C ASN A 127 -11.40 -8.73 2.45
N GLY A 128 -11.24 -7.80 3.38
CA GLY A 128 -10.55 -7.97 4.64
C GLY A 128 -11.54 -8.10 5.79
N TYR A 129 -11.18 -8.87 6.79
CA TYR A 129 -12.04 -9.16 7.94
C TYR A 129 -11.35 -8.80 9.25
N ASN A 130 -12.14 -8.57 10.29
CA ASN A 130 -11.64 -8.25 11.64
C ASN A 130 -11.31 -9.52 12.41
N TYR A 131 -10.31 -10.29 11.97
CA TYR A 131 -9.96 -11.57 12.57
C TYR A 131 -9.72 -11.49 14.09
N PRO A 132 -10.14 -12.53 14.85
CA PRO A 132 -10.63 -13.85 14.42
C PRO A 132 -12.07 -13.86 13.89
N ASP A 133 -12.83 -12.77 13.94
CA ASP A 133 -14.15 -12.65 13.34
C ASP A 133 -14.00 -12.54 11.81
N ASP A 134 -14.39 -13.59 11.09
CA ASP A 134 -14.37 -13.69 9.63
C ASP A 134 -15.69 -13.27 8.95
N SER A 135 -16.66 -12.78 9.75
CA SER A 135 -17.95 -12.28 9.28
C SER A 135 -17.97 -10.74 9.13
N THR A 136 -17.17 -10.04 9.94
CA THR A 136 -17.11 -8.57 9.93
C THR A 136 -16.11 -8.09 8.88
N VAL A 137 -16.64 -7.59 7.76
CA VAL A 137 -15.82 -7.01 6.68
C VAL A 137 -15.35 -5.62 7.11
N VAL A 138 -14.04 -5.40 7.07
CA VAL A 138 -13.42 -4.10 7.39
C VAL A 138 -12.81 -3.43 6.18
N SER A 139 -12.65 -4.14 5.05
CA SER A 139 -12.14 -3.58 3.81
C SER A 139 -12.60 -4.37 2.59
N LYS A 140 -12.74 -3.71 1.43
CA LYS A 140 -13.12 -4.30 0.14
C LYS A 140 -12.35 -3.63 -1.01
N PHE A 141 -12.49 -4.14 -2.24
CA PHE A 141 -12.03 -3.42 -3.42
C PHE A 141 -12.65 -2.01 -3.46
N MET A 142 -11.83 -0.97 -3.66
CA MET A 142 -12.22 0.45 -3.61
C MET A 142 -12.79 0.91 -2.24
N SER A 143 -12.56 0.14 -1.17
CA SER A 143 -12.95 0.49 0.20
C SER A 143 -11.87 -0.02 1.19
N PRO A 144 -10.72 0.71 1.32
CA PRO A 144 -10.43 2.00 0.70
C PRO A 144 -9.77 1.91 -0.68
N ALA A 145 -9.86 3.02 -1.45
CA ALA A 145 -8.89 3.34 -2.47
C ALA A 145 -8.38 4.78 -2.26
N TYR A 146 -7.14 5.01 -2.64
CA TYR A 146 -6.48 6.31 -2.50
C TYR A 146 -5.96 6.76 -3.87
N LEU A 147 -6.31 7.97 -4.27
CA LEU A 147 -5.75 8.64 -5.44
C LEU A 147 -5.00 9.89 -4.97
N THR A 148 -3.69 9.92 -5.21
CA THR A 148 -2.85 11.08 -4.88
C THR A 148 -2.33 11.72 -6.17
N ILE A 149 -2.50 13.03 -6.30
CA ILE A 149 -1.97 13.85 -7.38
C ILE A 149 -1.06 14.90 -6.74
N ALA A 150 0.22 14.84 -7.07
CA ALA A 150 1.28 15.57 -6.39
C ALA A 150 2.21 16.29 -7.39
N PRO A 151 1.87 17.50 -7.83
CA PRO A 151 2.78 18.34 -8.61
C PRO A 151 3.83 18.99 -7.70
N GLY A 152 5.10 19.04 -8.13
CA GLY A 152 6.15 19.59 -7.29
C GLY A 152 7.54 19.55 -7.93
N LEU A 153 8.54 19.46 -7.09
CA LEU A 153 9.95 19.43 -7.45
C LEU A 153 10.60 18.14 -6.97
N LEU A 154 11.34 17.50 -7.84
CA LEU A 154 12.17 16.34 -7.52
C LEU A 154 13.63 16.80 -7.46
N TYR A 155 14.26 16.58 -6.31
CA TYR A 155 15.69 16.73 -6.10
C TYR A 155 16.36 15.35 -6.10
N LYS A 156 17.24 15.09 -7.07
CA LYS A 156 17.95 13.82 -7.22
C LYS A 156 19.45 14.06 -7.42
N PRO A 157 20.21 14.30 -6.33
CA PRO A 157 21.65 14.59 -6.41
C PRO A 157 22.48 13.37 -6.81
N VAL A 158 21.97 12.17 -6.52
CA VAL A 158 22.63 10.89 -6.86
C VAL A 158 21.57 9.87 -7.31
N GLU A 159 21.99 8.83 -8.00
CA GLU A 159 21.05 7.85 -8.58
C GLU A 159 20.24 7.07 -7.55
N TYR A 160 20.80 6.85 -6.38
CA TYR A 160 20.22 6.04 -5.31
C TYR A 160 19.43 6.83 -4.27
N PHE A 161 19.33 8.16 -4.38
CA PHE A 161 18.60 9.00 -3.43
C PHE A 161 17.85 10.12 -4.14
N SER A 162 16.59 10.33 -3.74
CA SER A 162 15.79 11.47 -4.20
C SER A 162 14.83 11.98 -3.13
N ILE A 163 14.48 13.25 -3.25
CA ILE A 163 13.46 13.93 -2.45
C ILE A 163 12.44 14.54 -3.41
N LEU A 164 11.18 14.13 -3.30
CA LEU A 164 10.06 14.77 -3.96
C LEU A 164 9.39 15.71 -2.97
N MET A 165 9.23 16.96 -3.34
CA MET A 165 8.60 18.01 -2.53
C MET A 165 7.41 18.58 -3.30
N THR A 166 6.22 18.43 -2.75
CA THR A 166 4.97 18.88 -3.37
C THR A 166 4.18 19.72 -2.37
N PRO A 167 4.27 21.06 -2.47
CA PRO A 167 3.58 21.95 -1.54
C PRO A 167 2.06 21.92 -1.68
N ILE A 168 1.54 21.47 -2.82
CA ILE A 168 0.10 21.31 -3.07
C ILE A 168 -0.12 19.90 -3.62
N THR A 169 -0.67 19.04 -2.79
CA THR A 169 -1.02 17.65 -3.13
C THR A 169 -2.49 17.42 -2.84
N ALA A 170 -3.19 16.87 -3.81
CA ALA A 170 -4.56 16.38 -3.63
C ALA A 170 -4.53 14.87 -3.37
N ARG A 171 -5.08 14.45 -2.24
CA ARG A 171 -5.31 13.03 -1.90
C ARG A 171 -6.79 12.79 -1.75
N THR A 172 -7.36 11.95 -2.60
CA THR A 172 -8.76 11.55 -2.54
C THR A 172 -8.86 10.13 -1.98
N ILE A 173 -9.68 9.97 -0.98
CA ILE A 173 -10.01 8.69 -0.34
C ILE A 173 -11.37 8.26 -0.86
N PHE A 174 -11.48 7.03 -1.34
CA PHE A 174 -12.73 6.41 -1.77
C PHE A 174 -13.07 5.26 -0.83
N VAL A 175 -14.31 5.22 -0.37
CA VAL A 175 -14.90 4.13 0.41
C VAL A 175 -16.24 3.82 -0.23
N LEU A 176 -16.25 2.98 -1.29
CA LEU A 176 -17.44 2.74 -2.08
C LEU A 176 -18.45 1.81 -1.41
N ASP A 177 -18.03 1.08 -0.38
CA ASP A 177 -18.93 0.30 0.46
C ASP A 177 -19.64 1.22 1.45
N GLN A 178 -20.99 1.25 1.40
CA GLN A 178 -21.78 2.18 2.19
C GLN A 178 -21.76 1.86 3.69
N ASP A 179 -21.70 0.59 4.08
CA ASP A 179 -21.63 0.20 5.48
C ASP A 179 -20.33 0.71 6.13
N LEU A 180 -19.21 0.63 5.39
CA LEU A 180 -17.93 1.19 5.82
C LEU A 180 -17.94 2.73 5.80
N ALA A 181 -18.57 3.34 4.81
CA ALA A 181 -18.68 4.80 4.74
C ALA A 181 -19.55 5.36 5.89
N ASP A 182 -20.63 4.68 6.23
CA ASP A 182 -21.55 5.10 7.30
C ASP A 182 -20.90 5.14 8.68
N VAL A 183 -19.87 4.33 8.92
CA VAL A 183 -19.09 4.38 10.18
C VAL A 183 -17.87 5.31 10.09
N GLY A 184 -17.67 6.00 8.96
CA GLY A 184 -16.53 6.90 8.78
C GLY A 184 -15.20 6.19 8.56
N ALA A 185 -15.25 4.95 8.02
CA ALA A 185 -14.06 4.16 7.76
C ALA A 185 -13.03 4.93 6.93
N TYR A 186 -11.73 4.76 7.23
CA TYR A 186 -10.61 5.37 6.51
C TYR A 186 -10.65 6.91 6.48
N GLY A 187 -11.39 7.50 7.45
CA GLY A 187 -11.45 8.94 7.64
C GLY A 187 -12.45 9.68 6.74
N VAL A 188 -13.35 9.00 6.02
CA VAL A 188 -14.49 9.67 5.36
C VAL A 188 -15.50 10.15 6.41
N ASP A 189 -16.40 11.07 6.03
CA ASP A 189 -17.37 11.60 6.95
C ASP A 189 -18.47 10.56 7.20
N ALA A 190 -18.69 10.22 8.49
CA ALA A 190 -19.65 9.20 8.89
C ALA A 190 -21.10 9.64 8.65
N ALA A 191 -22.03 8.67 8.63
CA ALA A 191 -23.46 8.91 8.60
C ALA A 191 -23.93 9.68 9.84
N THR A 192 -24.92 10.55 9.67
CA THR A 192 -25.57 11.25 10.77
C THR A 192 -26.85 10.53 11.22
N TYR A 193 -27.17 10.65 12.51
CA TYR A 193 -28.31 9.97 13.12
C TYR A 193 -29.01 10.91 14.09
N ASP A 194 -30.33 10.89 14.05
CA ASP A 194 -31.17 11.55 15.03
C ASP A 194 -31.94 10.54 15.92
N SER A 195 -32.38 10.98 17.08
CA SER A 195 -33.26 10.20 17.96
C SER A 195 -34.69 10.63 17.77
N ILE A 196 -35.50 9.82 17.09
CA ILE A 196 -36.92 10.05 16.88
C ILE A 196 -37.68 9.03 17.75
N ASP A 197 -38.45 9.52 18.72
CA ASP A 197 -39.20 8.69 19.68
C ASP A 197 -38.32 7.66 20.42
N GLY A 198 -37.06 8.02 20.71
CA GLY A 198 -36.10 7.12 21.37
C GLY A 198 -35.47 6.07 20.45
N VAL A 199 -35.81 6.09 19.18
CA VAL A 199 -35.19 5.21 18.13
C VAL A 199 -34.15 6.00 17.37
N ARG A 200 -32.95 5.41 17.23
CA ARG A 200 -31.89 5.99 16.41
C ARG A 200 -32.20 5.80 14.92
N VAL A 201 -32.43 6.90 14.19
CA VAL A 201 -32.78 6.91 12.79
C VAL A 201 -31.66 7.60 12.02
N LYS A 202 -31.18 6.97 10.94
CA LYS A 202 -30.17 7.57 10.05
C LYS A 202 -30.82 8.71 9.26
N THR A 203 -30.24 9.91 9.35
CA THR A 203 -30.71 11.13 8.65
C THR A 203 -29.94 11.38 7.36
N ASP A 204 -28.62 11.14 7.36
CA ASP A 204 -27.78 11.26 6.18
C ASP A 204 -26.83 10.07 6.09
N ASP A 205 -26.55 9.63 4.86
CA ASP A 205 -25.58 8.60 4.57
C ASP A 205 -24.14 9.11 4.76
N GLY A 206 -23.24 8.22 5.16
CA GLY A 206 -21.81 8.47 5.17
C GLY A 206 -21.27 8.80 3.79
N LYS A 207 -20.24 9.64 3.74
CA LYS A 207 -19.63 10.05 2.47
C LYS A 207 -18.70 8.97 1.92
N ASN A 208 -18.86 8.64 0.65
CA ASN A 208 -18.01 7.65 -0.02
C ASN A 208 -16.66 8.23 -0.51
N VAL A 209 -16.50 9.56 -0.45
CA VAL A 209 -15.31 10.25 -0.96
C VAL A 209 -14.91 11.37 0.00
N LYS A 210 -13.62 11.42 0.33
CA LYS A 210 -13.02 12.55 1.07
C LYS A 210 -11.80 13.07 0.35
N LEU A 211 -11.73 14.38 0.18
CA LEU A 211 -10.58 15.08 -0.36
C LEU A 211 -9.74 15.65 0.78
N LYS A 212 -8.44 15.34 0.77
CA LYS A 212 -7.41 16.01 1.59
C LYS A 212 -6.51 16.83 0.67
N LEU A 213 -6.23 18.07 1.04
CA LEU A 213 -5.27 18.94 0.36
C LEU A 213 -4.13 19.25 1.32
N GLY A 214 -2.89 19.15 0.84
CA GLY A 214 -1.78 19.31 1.77
C GLY A 214 -0.41 19.39 1.10
N ALA A 215 0.63 19.52 1.93
CA ALA A 215 2.01 19.32 1.50
C ALA A 215 2.37 17.84 1.60
N PHE A 216 3.15 17.36 0.63
CA PHE A 216 3.68 16.02 0.63
C PHE A 216 5.19 16.04 0.37
N VAL A 217 5.92 15.24 1.13
CA VAL A 217 7.36 15.04 0.94
C VAL A 217 7.63 13.54 0.93
N GLU A 218 8.33 13.07 -0.11
CA GLU A 218 8.81 11.70 -0.20
C GLU A 218 10.34 11.68 -0.21
N PHE A 219 10.93 10.91 0.70
CA PHE A 219 12.34 10.55 0.66
C PHE A 219 12.43 9.13 0.12
N TYR A 220 13.19 8.95 -0.95
CA TYR A 220 13.41 7.65 -1.55
C TYR A 220 14.90 7.33 -1.62
N PHE A 221 15.25 6.15 -1.16
CA PHE A 221 16.60 5.60 -1.19
C PHE A 221 16.55 4.16 -1.70
N LYS A 222 17.40 3.83 -2.68
CA LYS A 222 17.58 2.46 -3.15
C LYS A 222 19.01 2.24 -3.60
N LYS A 223 19.71 1.34 -2.90
CA LYS A 223 21.11 1.04 -3.20
C LYS A 223 21.44 -0.41 -2.84
N GLU A 224 22.29 -1.02 -3.64
CA GLU A 224 23.04 -2.21 -3.24
C GLU A 224 24.12 -1.78 -2.27
N ILE A 225 23.87 -1.96 -0.96
CA ILE A 225 24.76 -1.50 0.13
C ILE A 225 25.92 -2.45 0.37
N LYS A 226 25.79 -3.70 -0.07
CA LYS A 226 26.83 -4.74 -0.07
C LYS A 226 26.50 -5.71 -1.21
N THR A 227 27.48 -6.46 -1.70
CA THR A 227 27.27 -7.51 -2.69
C THR A 227 26.06 -8.36 -2.32
N ASP A 228 25.10 -8.45 -3.24
CA ASP A 228 23.84 -9.19 -3.10
C ASP A 228 22.86 -8.65 -2.03
N LEU A 229 23.15 -7.53 -1.35
CA LEU A 229 22.29 -6.91 -0.36
C LEU A 229 21.78 -5.55 -0.84
N THR A 230 20.52 -5.48 -1.23
CA THR A 230 19.83 -4.24 -1.61
C THR A 230 19.01 -3.72 -0.45
N LEU A 231 19.14 -2.42 -0.18
CA LEU A 231 18.26 -1.65 0.70
C LEU A 231 17.41 -0.70 -0.16
N GLU A 232 16.10 -0.79 -0.01
CA GLU A 232 15.14 0.18 -0.56
C GLU A 232 14.33 0.75 0.60
N SER A 233 14.30 2.07 0.73
CA SER A 233 13.55 2.76 1.79
C SER A 233 12.78 3.94 1.21
N ARG A 234 11.51 4.09 1.59
CA ARG A 234 10.61 5.17 1.20
C ARG A 234 9.92 5.72 2.41
N LEU A 235 10.14 6.99 2.70
CA LEU A 235 9.45 7.73 3.76
C LEU A 235 8.56 8.80 3.12
N ASN A 236 7.27 8.70 3.36
CA ASN A 236 6.23 9.63 2.92
C ASN A 236 5.70 10.40 4.11
N LEU A 237 5.69 11.72 3.99
CA LEU A 237 5.10 12.64 4.96
C LEU A 237 4.03 13.46 4.24
N PHE A 238 2.82 13.48 4.78
CA PHE A 238 1.72 14.30 4.24
C PHE A 238 1.12 15.14 5.35
N TYR A 239 1.17 16.45 5.19
CA TYR A 239 0.56 17.41 6.10
C TYR A 239 -0.73 17.95 5.48
N ASN A 240 -1.88 17.62 6.10
CA ASN A 240 -3.19 18.07 5.61
C ASN A 240 -3.45 19.53 5.98
N TYR A 241 -3.84 20.35 4.99
CA TYR A 241 -4.20 21.76 5.19
C TYR A 241 -5.67 21.96 5.55
N LEU A 242 -6.52 20.98 5.21
CA LEU A 242 -7.94 21.06 5.48
C LEU A 242 -8.22 20.59 6.92
N GLN A 243 -9.26 21.17 7.51
CA GLN A 243 -9.78 20.68 8.77
C GLN A 243 -10.23 19.22 8.60
N ASP A 244 -9.93 18.39 9.57
CA ASP A 244 -10.32 16.98 9.62
C ASP A 244 -11.02 16.72 10.94
N ASP A 245 -12.34 16.56 10.91
CA ASP A 245 -13.18 16.39 12.12
C ASP A 245 -12.89 15.07 12.85
N ASN A 246 -12.19 14.14 12.19
CA ASN A 246 -11.73 12.89 12.79
C ASN A 246 -10.39 13.03 13.51
N LEU A 247 -9.70 14.18 13.34
CA LEU A 247 -8.42 14.42 13.98
C LEU A 247 -8.62 14.98 15.39
N PRO A 248 -8.04 14.38 16.44
CA PRO A 248 -8.05 14.95 17.79
C PRO A 248 -7.39 16.33 17.82
N ASP A 249 -7.93 17.25 18.63
CA ASP A 249 -7.48 18.66 18.72
C ASP A 249 -6.00 18.80 19.15
N ASP A 250 -5.46 17.80 19.86
CA ASP A 250 -4.08 17.78 20.35
C ASP A 250 -3.09 17.16 19.34
N LYS A 251 -3.56 16.72 18.18
CA LYS A 251 -2.73 16.03 17.17
C LYS A 251 -2.44 16.93 15.97
N LEU A 252 -1.25 16.74 15.41
CA LEU A 252 -0.90 17.35 14.13
C LEU A 252 -1.54 16.58 12.97
N PRO A 253 -2.03 17.26 11.92
CA PRO A 253 -2.60 16.64 10.72
C PRO A 253 -1.49 16.09 9.81
N LEU A 254 -0.60 15.25 10.37
CA LEU A 254 0.58 14.71 9.71
C LEU A 254 0.48 13.19 9.61
N ASP A 255 0.29 12.70 8.38
CA ASP A 255 0.40 11.29 8.07
C ASP A 255 1.87 10.93 7.79
N LEU A 256 2.33 9.83 8.37
CA LEU A 256 3.65 9.24 8.13
C LEU A 256 3.47 7.82 7.58
N ASN A 257 4.18 7.51 6.50
CA ASN A 257 4.25 6.16 5.94
C ASN A 257 5.70 5.87 5.57
N TRP A 258 6.34 4.97 6.31
CA TRP A 258 7.73 4.60 6.10
C TRP A 258 7.86 3.12 5.83
N GLN A 259 8.31 2.79 4.64
CA GLN A 259 8.53 1.43 4.18
C GLN A 259 10.02 1.21 3.94
N THR A 260 10.54 0.12 4.46
CA THR A 260 11.94 -0.29 4.25
C THR A 260 11.98 -1.76 3.87
N PHE A 261 12.73 -2.05 2.83
CA PHE A 261 12.88 -3.38 2.28
C PHE A 261 14.36 -3.73 2.15
N PHE A 262 14.76 -4.80 2.81
CA PHE A 262 16.07 -5.42 2.64
C PHE A 262 15.89 -6.69 1.80
N ASN A 263 16.66 -6.80 0.74
CA ASN A 263 16.70 -8.00 -0.09
C ASN A 263 18.13 -8.52 -0.14
N TYR A 264 18.34 -9.73 0.34
CA TYR A 264 19.60 -10.44 0.24
C TYR A 264 19.49 -11.61 -0.71
N LYS A 265 20.20 -11.54 -1.84
CA LYS A 265 20.24 -12.60 -2.85
C LYS A 265 21.16 -13.72 -2.37
N LEU A 266 20.59 -14.87 -2.08
CA LEU A 266 21.33 -16.09 -1.75
C LEU A 266 21.92 -16.74 -3.00
N ASN A 267 21.20 -16.64 -4.11
CA ASN A 267 21.63 -17.00 -5.45
C ASN A 267 20.72 -16.33 -6.49
N LYS A 268 20.88 -16.64 -7.79
CA LYS A 268 20.08 -16.02 -8.87
C LYS A 268 18.56 -16.26 -8.79
N TRP A 269 18.10 -17.22 -7.99
CA TRP A 269 16.69 -17.60 -7.87
C TRP A 269 16.14 -17.41 -6.45
N PHE A 270 17.01 -17.37 -5.43
CA PHE A 270 16.63 -17.42 -4.02
C PHE A 270 17.10 -16.18 -3.30
N SER A 271 16.19 -15.57 -2.53
CA SER A 271 16.49 -14.40 -1.71
C SER A 271 15.85 -14.48 -0.34
N ALA A 272 16.50 -13.85 0.64
CA ALA A 272 15.94 -13.55 1.95
C ALA A 272 15.49 -12.08 1.95
N ASN A 273 14.27 -11.85 2.43
CA ASN A 273 13.63 -10.54 2.41
C ASN A 273 13.21 -10.15 3.81
N LEU A 274 13.50 -8.90 4.21
CA LEU A 274 12.91 -8.28 5.39
C LEU A 274 12.20 -7.00 4.94
N PHE A 275 10.90 -6.91 5.22
CA PHE A 275 10.09 -5.72 5.00
C PHE A 275 9.67 -5.15 6.34
N VAL A 276 9.85 -3.86 6.53
CA VAL A 276 9.40 -3.09 7.70
C VAL A 276 8.54 -1.95 7.19
N HIS A 277 7.33 -1.84 7.71
CA HIS A 277 6.39 -0.77 7.41
C HIS A 277 5.93 -0.12 8.71
N VAL A 278 6.18 1.17 8.82
CA VAL A 278 5.72 2.02 9.93
C VAL A 278 4.72 3.01 9.36
N ALA A 279 3.52 3.08 9.94
CA ALA A 279 2.50 4.03 9.54
C ALA A 279 1.92 4.75 10.77
N TYR A 280 1.65 6.04 10.61
CA TYR A 280 0.93 6.86 11.56
C TYR A 280 -0.03 7.75 10.80
N MET A 281 -1.32 7.58 11.02
CA MET A 281 -2.42 8.27 10.34
C MET A 281 -3.46 8.66 11.38
N PRO A 282 -3.28 9.79 12.08
CA PRO A 282 -4.11 10.15 13.23
C PRO A 282 -5.56 10.49 12.88
N GLY A 283 -5.86 10.81 11.63
CA GLY A 283 -7.23 11.03 11.14
C GLY A 283 -7.96 9.76 10.68
N ASP A 284 -7.30 8.59 10.69
CA ASP A 284 -7.94 7.31 10.42
C ASP A 284 -8.71 6.83 11.65
N VAL A 285 -9.75 6.04 11.45
CA VAL A 285 -10.55 5.47 12.54
C VAL A 285 -10.35 3.96 12.63
N PHE A 286 -10.35 3.45 13.86
CA PHE A 286 -10.32 2.03 14.11
C PHE A 286 -11.71 1.43 13.91
N ILE A 287 -11.80 0.37 13.10
CA ILE A 287 -13.05 -0.29 12.74
C ILE A 287 -13.05 -1.69 13.33
N ASP A 288 -14.05 -1.99 14.13
CA ASP A 288 -14.34 -3.31 14.63
C ASP A 288 -15.85 -3.64 14.47
N ARG A 289 -16.26 -4.81 14.92
CA ARG A 289 -17.65 -5.26 14.85
C ARG A 289 -18.61 -4.34 15.61
N ASP A 290 -18.20 -3.83 16.76
CA ASP A 290 -19.06 -3.01 17.62
C ASP A 290 -19.22 -1.59 17.02
N VAL A 291 -18.19 -1.08 16.34
CA VAL A 291 -18.28 0.15 15.53
C VAL A 291 -19.24 -0.04 14.35
N LEU A 292 -19.07 -1.12 13.56
CA LEU A 292 -19.93 -1.40 12.41
C LEU A 292 -21.40 -1.65 12.81
N SER A 293 -21.64 -2.26 13.98
CA SER A 293 -23.00 -2.46 14.50
C SER A 293 -23.60 -1.22 15.15
N GLY A 294 -22.88 -0.11 15.23
CA GLY A 294 -23.32 1.14 15.86
C GLY A 294 -23.37 1.10 17.39
N LYS A 295 -22.82 0.07 18.03
CA LYS A 295 -22.74 -0.01 19.50
C LYS A 295 -21.69 0.95 20.06
N ASN A 296 -20.56 1.09 19.37
CA ASN A 296 -19.47 1.99 19.73
C ASN A 296 -19.31 3.07 18.67
N LYS A 297 -18.85 4.25 19.11
CA LYS A 297 -18.39 5.28 18.17
C LYS A 297 -17.02 4.90 17.62
N PRO A 298 -16.72 5.23 16.33
CA PRO A 298 -15.39 5.12 15.81
C PRO A 298 -14.39 5.91 16.68
N LEU A 299 -13.24 5.30 16.98
CA LEU A 299 -12.17 5.95 17.73
C LEU A 299 -11.03 6.29 16.76
N PRO A 300 -10.43 7.49 16.87
CA PRO A 300 -9.26 7.84 16.07
C PRO A 300 -8.11 6.85 16.30
N ASN A 301 -7.41 6.51 15.24
CA ASN A 301 -6.24 5.64 15.33
C ASN A 301 -4.99 6.46 15.69
N GLU A 302 -4.79 6.70 16.97
CA GLU A 302 -3.68 7.49 17.49
C GLU A 302 -2.37 6.71 17.64
N LYS A 303 -2.35 5.45 17.23
CA LYS A 303 -1.19 4.57 17.47
C LYS A 303 -0.33 4.45 16.23
N LEU A 304 0.99 4.38 16.50
CA LEU A 304 1.95 3.97 15.47
C LEU A 304 1.67 2.50 15.10
N GLN A 305 1.50 2.26 13.82
CA GLN A 305 1.30 0.93 13.25
C GLN A 305 2.64 0.39 12.78
N LEU A 306 2.96 -0.85 13.12
CA LEU A 306 4.19 -1.54 12.70
C LEU A 306 3.84 -2.88 12.09
N LEU A 307 4.28 -3.09 10.86
CA LEU A 307 4.25 -4.38 10.18
C LEU A 307 5.68 -4.80 9.86
N GLN A 308 6.05 -6.01 10.26
CA GLN A 308 7.32 -6.62 9.89
C GLN A 308 7.04 -7.98 9.24
N THR A 309 7.66 -8.22 8.10
CA THR A 309 7.62 -9.54 7.46
C THR A 309 9.04 -9.97 7.09
N PHE A 310 9.41 -11.19 7.48
CA PHE A 310 10.63 -11.84 7.04
C PHE A 310 10.25 -13.08 6.24
N GLY A 311 10.89 -13.28 5.11
CA GLY A 311 10.60 -14.42 4.26
C GLY A 311 11.78 -14.86 3.44
N LEU A 312 11.76 -16.14 3.11
CA LEU A 312 12.62 -16.74 2.09
C LEU A 312 11.75 -17.02 0.86
N GLY A 313 12.21 -16.64 -0.31
CA GLY A 313 11.40 -16.79 -1.49
C GLY A 313 12.17 -16.89 -2.79
N PHE A 314 11.45 -17.34 -3.82
CA PHE A 314 11.93 -17.29 -5.19
C PHE A 314 11.61 -15.92 -5.76
N ALA A 315 12.59 -15.30 -6.43
CA ALA A 315 12.41 -14.07 -7.16
C ALA A 315 12.97 -14.20 -8.56
N TYR A 316 12.22 -13.67 -9.54
CA TYR A 316 12.64 -13.60 -10.93
C TYR A 316 12.57 -12.15 -11.40
N ASN A 317 13.69 -11.65 -11.91
CA ASN A 317 13.80 -10.30 -12.51
C ASN A 317 13.89 -10.45 -14.02
N PHE A 318 13.22 -9.61 -14.79
CA PHE A 318 13.22 -9.59 -16.25
C PHE A 318 13.29 -8.17 -16.81
#